data_c85ed1d0f81ad11363b1195792e49659
#
_entry.id   c85ed1d0f81ad11363b1195792e49659
#
_cell.length_a   1.000
_cell.length_b   1.000
_cell.length_c   1.000
_cell.angle_alpha   90.00
_cell.angle_beta   90.00
_cell.angle_gamma   90.00
#
_symmetry.space_group_name_H-M   'P 1'
#
loop_
_entity.id
_entity.type
_entity.pdbx_description
1 polymer ?
#
loop_
_entity_poly.entity_id
_entity_poly.type
_entity_poly.pdbx_seq_one_letter_code
_entity_poly.pdbx_strand_id
1 'polypeptide(L)'
;MMEMNRFGILVIAASAALCFSCVRSEQSGINDANKRYFDAWMKINHPDAKRDGLGIYILEETAGTGISAGKAEDYPYAYISYTTTDLEGNISETTDADVAKQIGTYNANSTYYGPIIRLRNSTALTAGQEMVIDPMKVGGTRKAVIPGWLNSATYRASTEEGYLNNVTGSDAIMTLTLHDVIKDLTAWQLDSISRYLSHHYPTPVDSLKYGFYYIQTQPPTEDVGFGSGDKVYVNYTGRLLNGRVFDSSIADTAKVAGIYTSGKEYEPLEVNMDDDYKEINDVVSGFALCLSVMKKGEKGTCIFYSDLGYEGTAKGLIPAFSPLRFDVEMLGKEK
;
A
#
# COMPACT_ATOMS: atom_id res chain seq x y z
N MET A 1 -100.81 26.21 36.14
CA MET A 1 -101.11 24.76 36.16
C MET A 1 -100.09 24.11 35.21
N MET A 2 -99.39 23.20 35.71
CA MET A 2 -98.31 22.34 35.17
C MET A 2 -96.87 22.70 35.54
N GLU A 3 -96.37 21.80 36.35
CA GLU A 3 -95.03 21.76 36.94
C GLU A 3 -94.00 21.44 35.86
N MET A 4 -92.85 22.11 35.90
CA MET A 4 -91.66 21.75 35.12
C MET A 4 -90.69 21.02 36.00
N ASN A 5 -90.47 19.78 35.68
CA ASN A 5 -89.43 18.93 36.26
C ASN A 5 -88.06 19.36 35.78
N ARG A 6 -87.18 19.68 36.72
CA ARG A 6 -85.76 19.93 36.46
C ARG A 6 -84.99 18.60 36.50
N PHE A 7 -84.53 18.13 35.36
CA PHE A 7 -83.53 17.08 35.26
C PHE A 7 -82.15 17.75 35.26
N GLY A 8 -81.39 17.52 36.33
CA GLY A 8 -80.00 17.94 36.40
C GLY A 8 -79.10 17.01 35.56
N ILE A 9 -78.40 17.58 34.58
CA ILE A 9 -77.39 16.85 33.80
C ILE A 9 -76.06 17.01 34.54
N LEU A 10 -75.59 15.91 35.11
CA LEU A 10 -74.26 15.77 35.73
C LEU A 10 -73.22 15.63 34.58
N VAL A 11 -72.43 16.66 34.29
CA VAL A 11 -71.36 16.57 33.32
C VAL A 11 -70.15 16.02 34.07
N ILE A 12 -69.81 14.76 33.82
CA ILE A 12 -68.55 14.13 34.24
C ILE A 12 -67.47 14.57 33.25
N ALA A 13 -66.61 15.51 33.69
CA ALA A 13 -65.40 15.85 32.95
C ALA A 13 -64.37 14.73 33.12
N ALA A 14 -64.28 13.85 32.19
CA ALA A 14 -63.18 12.86 32.09
C ALA A 14 -61.92 13.60 31.63
N SER A 15 -61.02 13.89 32.56
CA SER A 15 -59.67 14.39 32.25
C SER A 15 -58.87 13.24 31.60
N ALA A 16 -58.83 13.21 30.29
CA ALA A 16 -57.89 12.38 29.57
C ALA A 16 -56.47 12.98 29.72
N ALA A 17 -55.71 12.47 30.68
CA ALA A 17 -54.28 12.69 30.76
C ALA A 17 -53.63 12.04 29.54
N LEU A 18 -53.39 12.80 28.48
CA LEU A 18 -52.51 12.42 27.37
C LEU A 18 -51.09 12.33 27.93
N CYS A 19 -50.69 11.12 28.33
CA CYS A 19 -49.28 10.80 28.50
C CYS A 19 -48.61 10.94 27.13
N PHE A 20 -48.10 12.12 26.83
CA PHE A 20 -47.07 12.28 25.81
C PHE A 20 -45.85 11.52 26.32
N SER A 21 -45.78 10.24 26.04
CA SER A 21 -44.53 9.54 26.01
C SER A 21 -43.71 10.22 24.92
N CYS A 22 -42.82 11.12 25.34
CA CYS A 22 -41.71 11.54 24.51
C CYS A 22 -40.89 10.27 24.28
N VAL A 23 -41.24 9.52 23.24
CA VAL A 23 -40.27 8.65 22.60
C VAL A 23 -39.20 9.62 22.07
N ARG A 24 -38.13 9.85 22.85
CA ARG A 24 -36.90 10.34 22.29
C ARG A 24 -36.56 9.37 21.17
N SER A 25 -36.80 9.74 19.93
CA SER A 25 -36.15 9.10 18.81
C SER A 25 -34.67 9.40 19.05
N GLU A 26 -33.96 8.45 19.65
CA GLU A 26 -32.50 8.46 19.57
C GLU A 26 -32.22 8.57 18.09
N GLN A 27 -31.60 9.68 17.70
CA GLN A 27 -31.20 9.89 16.34
C GLN A 27 -30.13 8.80 16.09
N SER A 28 -30.55 7.74 15.41
CA SER A 28 -29.68 6.60 15.16
C SER A 28 -28.46 7.10 14.36
N GLY A 29 -27.26 6.75 14.78
CA GLY A 29 -26.04 7.07 14.06
C GLY A 29 -26.08 6.48 12.65
N ILE A 30 -25.28 7.04 11.75
CA ILE A 30 -25.24 6.62 10.34
C ILE A 30 -25.00 5.10 10.21
N ASN A 31 -24.20 4.54 11.10
CA ASN A 31 -23.80 3.12 11.07
C ASN A 31 -24.52 2.22 12.06
N ASP A 32 -25.57 2.67 12.74
CA ASP A 32 -26.27 1.86 13.76
C ASP A 32 -26.87 0.57 13.21
N ALA A 33 -27.39 0.60 11.98
CA ALA A 33 -27.93 -0.60 11.34
C ALA A 33 -26.78 -1.57 10.98
N ASN A 34 -25.69 -1.05 10.45
CA ASN A 34 -24.49 -1.83 10.10
C ASN A 34 -23.87 -2.45 11.36
N LYS A 35 -23.81 -1.68 12.46
CA LYS A 35 -23.32 -2.20 13.74
C LYS A 35 -24.18 -3.34 14.27
N ARG A 36 -25.51 -3.23 14.22
CA ARG A 36 -26.40 -4.32 14.65
C ARG A 36 -26.24 -5.57 13.81
N TYR A 37 -26.08 -5.42 12.48
CA TYR A 37 -25.80 -6.54 11.59
C TYR A 37 -24.46 -7.18 11.91
N PHE A 38 -23.40 -6.38 12.01
CA PHE A 38 -22.05 -6.82 12.31
C PHE A 38 -21.99 -7.56 13.67
N ASP A 39 -22.57 -6.98 14.73
CA ASP A 39 -22.60 -7.59 16.06
C ASP A 39 -23.34 -8.93 16.06
N ALA A 40 -24.44 -9.03 15.31
CA ALA A 40 -25.20 -10.28 15.15
C ALA A 40 -24.38 -11.32 14.36
N TRP A 41 -23.72 -10.91 13.29
CA TRP A 41 -22.86 -11.77 12.49
C TRP A 41 -21.69 -12.33 13.34
N MET A 42 -21.00 -11.44 14.09
CA MET A 42 -19.93 -11.85 15.01
C MET A 42 -20.40 -12.85 16.05
N LYS A 43 -21.56 -12.61 16.66
CA LYS A 43 -22.13 -13.50 17.68
C LYS A 43 -22.46 -14.89 17.13
N ILE A 44 -22.87 -14.98 15.86
CA ILE A 44 -23.25 -16.26 15.22
C ILE A 44 -21.98 -16.99 14.74
N ASN A 45 -21.06 -16.30 14.07
CA ASN A 45 -19.95 -16.93 13.38
C ASN A 45 -18.67 -17.03 14.23
N HIS A 46 -18.49 -16.09 15.18
CA HIS A 46 -17.27 -16.01 16.02
C HIS A 46 -17.62 -15.63 17.46
N PRO A 47 -18.43 -16.42 18.18
CA PRO A 47 -18.94 -16.08 19.52
C PRO A 47 -17.82 -15.90 20.56
N ASP A 48 -16.68 -16.57 20.37
CA ASP A 48 -15.53 -16.55 21.30
C ASP A 48 -14.44 -15.54 20.88
N ALA A 49 -14.63 -14.82 19.76
CA ALA A 49 -13.63 -13.87 19.27
C ALA A 49 -13.49 -12.69 20.24
N LYS A 50 -12.27 -12.33 20.55
CA LYS A 50 -11.96 -11.22 21.44
C LYS A 50 -12.03 -9.90 20.69
N ARG A 51 -12.84 -8.99 21.20
CA ARG A 51 -12.91 -7.63 20.74
C ARG A 51 -11.66 -6.86 21.20
N ASP A 52 -11.03 -6.14 20.30
CA ASP A 52 -9.84 -5.34 20.54
C ASP A 52 -10.01 -3.90 20.02
N GLY A 53 -9.29 -2.97 20.61
CA GLY A 53 -9.33 -1.55 20.25
C GLY A 53 -10.75 -0.97 20.23
N LEU A 54 -11.05 -0.21 19.18
CA LEU A 54 -12.34 0.46 19.00
C LEU A 54 -13.37 -0.39 18.21
N GLY A 55 -13.17 -1.70 18.15
CA GLY A 55 -14.19 -2.58 17.60
C GLY A 55 -13.74 -3.64 16.61
N ILE A 56 -12.43 -3.83 16.39
CA ILE A 56 -11.92 -4.99 15.65
C ILE A 56 -12.05 -6.27 16.49
N TYR A 57 -12.06 -7.42 15.84
CA TYR A 57 -12.05 -8.71 16.51
C TYR A 57 -10.90 -9.57 15.99
N ILE A 58 -10.09 -10.09 16.90
CA ILE A 58 -8.98 -10.98 16.54
C ILE A 58 -9.48 -12.42 16.51
N LEU A 59 -9.39 -13.06 15.34
CA LEU A 59 -9.76 -14.45 15.13
C LEU A 59 -8.59 -15.39 15.38
N GLU A 60 -7.43 -15.05 14.83
CA GLU A 60 -6.20 -15.85 14.92
C GLU A 60 -5.01 -14.93 15.09
N GLU A 61 -4.04 -15.38 15.86
CA GLU A 61 -2.77 -14.65 16.07
C GLU A 61 -1.61 -15.63 16.19
N THR A 62 -0.56 -15.35 15.42
CA THR A 62 0.77 -15.91 15.60
C THR A 62 1.68 -14.77 16.03
N ALA A 63 2.18 -14.84 17.28
CA ALA A 63 3.02 -13.77 17.80
C ALA A 63 4.36 -13.72 17.08
N GLY A 64 4.78 -12.51 16.69
CA GLY A 64 6.12 -12.27 16.19
C GLY A 64 7.16 -12.26 17.33
N THR A 65 8.42 -12.46 16.97
CA THR A 65 9.57 -12.46 17.89
C THR A 65 10.41 -11.19 17.79
N GLY A 66 10.15 -10.35 16.78
CA GLY A 66 10.88 -9.10 16.55
C GLY A 66 10.42 -7.95 17.44
N ILE A 67 10.79 -6.73 17.06
CA ILE A 67 10.42 -5.50 17.77
C ILE A 67 8.90 -5.27 17.70
N SER A 68 8.37 -4.52 18.66
CA SER A 68 6.96 -4.13 18.68
C SER A 68 6.68 -3.08 17.60
N ALA A 69 5.56 -3.19 16.93
CA ALA A 69 5.12 -2.19 15.96
C ALA A 69 4.87 -0.82 16.62
N GLY A 70 4.35 -0.82 17.85
CA GLY A 70 4.03 0.42 18.53
C GLY A 70 3.09 1.31 17.72
N LYS A 71 3.13 2.61 17.99
CA LYS A 71 2.32 3.59 17.27
C LYS A 71 3.02 4.13 16.02
N ALA A 72 2.26 4.72 15.12
CA ALA A 72 2.77 5.33 13.90
C ALA A 72 3.80 6.45 14.15
N GLU A 73 3.73 7.15 15.28
CA GLU A 73 4.70 8.19 15.67
C GLU A 73 6.10 7.60 15.94
N ASP A 74 6.18 6.35 16.42
CA ASP A 74 7.44 5.66 16.68
C ASP A 74 8.02 5.05 15.41
N TYR A 75 7.15 4.43 14.60
CA TYR A 75 7.48 3.76 13.33
C TYR A 75 6.47 4.16 12.25
N PRO A 76 6.77 5.22 11.47
CA PRO A 76 5.86 5.75 10.45
C PRO A 76 5.52 4.80 9.32
N TYR A 77 6.33 3.76 9.11
CA TYR A 77 6.10 2.81 8.01
C TYR A 77 5.99 1.39 8.54
N ALA A 78 5.09 0.61 7.92
CA ALA A 78 4.96 -0.83 8.13
C ALA A 78 5.23 -1.58 6.82
N TYR A 79 6.06 -2.62 6.87
CA TYR A 79 6.32 -3.54 5.77
C TYR A 79 5.46 -4.77 5.97
N ILE A 80 4.42 -4.92 5.16
CA ILE A 80 3.34 -5.88 5.37
C ILE A 80 3.00 -6.68 4.12
N SER A 81 2.47 -7.88 4.33
CA SER A 81 1.68 -8.60 3.34
C SER A 81 0.32 -8.94 3.92
N TYR A 82 -0.71 -9.01 3.08
CA TYR A 82 -2.05 -9.28 3.54
C TYR A 82 -2.97 -9.88 2.47
N THR A 83 -4.05 -10.49 2.95
CA THR A 83 -5.22 -10.86 2.16
C THR A 83 -6.45 -10.37 2.89
N THR A 84 -7.35 -9.72 2.17
CA THR A 84 -8.63 -9.20 2.68
C THR A 84 -9.79 -9.89 1.99
N THR A 85 -10.79 -10.31 2.77
CA THR A 85 -12.04 -10.87 2.28
C THR A 85 -13.22 -10.05 2.81
N ASP A 86 -14.38 -10.20 2.18
CA ASP A 86 -15.65 -9.86 2.81
C ASP A 86 -16.02 -10.87 3.91
N LEU A 87 -17.19 -10.69 4.56
CA LEU A 87 -17.65 -11.59 5.60
C LEU A 87 -18.11 -12.96 5.08
N GLU A 88 -18.38 -13.10 3.79
CA GLU A 88 -18.73 -14.32 3.07
C GLU A 88 -17.48 -15.11 2.62
N GLY A 89 -16.28 -14.53 2.76
CA GLY A 89 -15.00 -15.15 2.40
C GLY A 89 -14.55 -14.88 0.96
N ASN A 90 -15.22 -14.01 0.21
CA ASN A 90 -14.75 -13.59 -1.11
C ASN A 90 -13.55 -12.67 -0.97
N ILE A 91 -12.45 -12.99 -1.64
CA ILE A 91 -11.22 -12.20 -1.57
C ILE A 91 -11.39 -10.93 -2.39
N SER A 92 -11.22 -9.78 -1.73
CA SER A 92 -11.26 -8.45 -2.33
C SER A 92 -9.88 -7.93 -2.72
N GLU A 93 -8.85 -8.25 -1.91
CA GLU A 93 -7.46 -7.80 -2.15
C GLU A 93 -6.48 -8.82 -1.57
N THR A 94 -5.35 -9.03 -2.27
CA THR A 94 -4.26 -9.86 -1.76
C THR A 94 -2.91 -9.40 -2.30
N THR A 95 -1.88 -9.47 -1.47
CA THR A 95 -0.48 -9.33 -1.85
C THR A 95 0.18 -10.68 -2.15
N ASP A 96 -0.56 -11.78 -2.06
CA ASP A 96 -0.07 -13.14 -2.31
C ASP A 96 -0.35 -13.55 -3.78
N ALA A 97 0.72 -13.87 -4.51
CA ALA A 97 0.64 -14.27 -5.91
C ALA A 97 -0.13 -15.58 -6.12
N ASP A 98 0.01 -16.54 -5.21
CA ASP A 98 -0.60 -17.86 -5.37
C ASP A 98 -2.09 -17.79 -5.06
N VAL A 99 -2.46 -17.00 -4.06
CA VAL A 99 -3.88 -16.67 -3.80
C VAL A 99 -4.50 -15.98 -5.02
N ALA A 100 -3.83 -14.96 -5.58
CA ALA A 100 -4.33 -14.27 -6.77
C ALA A 100 -4.50 -15.19 -7.98
N LYS A 101 -3.58 -16.16 -8.19
CA LYS A 101 -3.72 -17.20 -9.23
C LYS A 101 -4.91 -18.11 -8.99
N GLN A 102 -5.11 -18.56 -7.74
CA GLN A 102 -6.22 -19.45 -7.36
C GLN A 102 -7.58 -18.82 -7.64
N ILE A 103 -7.73 -17.52 -7.38
CA ILE A 103 -9.00 -16.79 -7.61
C ILE A 103 -9.09 -16.18 -9.03
N GLY A 104 -8.10 -16.38 -9.88
CA GLY A 104 -8.10 -15.91 -11.28
C GLY A 104 -7.89 -14.39 -11.45
N THR A 105 -7.40 -13.68 -10.43
CA THR A 105 -7.12 -12.24 -10.49
C THR A 105 -5.65 -11.90 -10.72
N TYR A 106 -4.79 -12.93 -10.83
CA TYR A 106 -3.37 -12.73 -11.03
C TYR A 106 -3.07 -11.98 -12.32
N ASN A 107 -2.34 -10.87 -12.21
CA ASN A 107 -1.88 -10.08 -13.34
C ASN A 107 -0.38 -9.80 -13.22
N ALA A 108 0.43 -10.56 -13.96
CA ALA A 108 1.89 -10.42 -13.94
C ALA A 108 2.39 -9.08 -14.50
N ASN A 109 1.58 -8.41 -15.33
CA ASN A 109 2.01 -7.23 -16.10
C ASN A 109 1.66 -5.91 -15.43
N SER A 110 0.75 -5.91 -14.45
CA SER A 110 0.27 -4.67 -13.83
C SER A 110 0.28 -4.67 -12.32
N THR A 111 0.45 -5.83 -11.66
CA THR A 111 0.29 -5.94 -10.21
C THR A 111 1.53 -6.56 -9.57
N TYR A 112 2.05 -5.88 -8.58
CA TYR A 112 3.08 -6.44 -7.70
C TYR A 112 2.43 -7.33 -6.64
N TYR A 113 2.99 -8.52 -6.47
CA TYR A 113 2.66 -9.44 -5.38
C TYR A 113 3.90 -9.66 -4.51
N GLY A 114 3.72 -9.56 -3.22
CA GLY A 114 4.76 -9.63 -2.20
C GLY A 114 4.54 -8.57 -1.11
N PRO A 115 5.40 -8.53 -0.10
CA PRO A 115 5.31 -7.51 0.94
C PRO A 115 5.48 -6.09 0.38
N ILE A 116 4.75 -5.13 0.94
CA ILE A 116 4.74 -3.72 0.54
C ILE A 116 4.91 -2.81 1.74
N ILE A 117 5.53 -1.65 1.53
CA ILE A 117 5.63 -0.61 2.54
C ILE A 117 4.37 0.25 2.50
N ARG A 118 3.77 0.48 3.67
CA ARG A 118 2.65 1.39 3.88
C ARG A 118 3.03 2.48 4.88
N LEU A 119 2.77 3.73 4.52
CA LEU A 119 2.86 4.85 5.45
C LEU A 119 1.69 4.76 6.43
N ARG A 120 2.00 4.68 7.71
CA ARG A 120 1.02 4.59 8.81
C ARG A 120 0.43 5.97 9.11
N ASN A 121 -0.73 5.99 9.76
CA ASN A 121 -1.50 7.19 10.06
C ASN A 121 -1.73 8.08 8.82
N SER A 122 -1.95 7.46 7.68
CA SER A 122 -2.19 8.10 6.39
C SER A 122 -3.37 7.46 5.68
N THR A 123 -3.66 7.89 4.45
CA THR A 123 -4.69 7.25 3.60
C THR A 123 -4.25 5.90 3.01
N ALA A 124 -3.01 5.46 3.27
CA ALA A 124 -2.51 4.17 2.81
C ALA A 124 -3.01 2.98 3.64
N LEU A 125 -3.51 3.25 4.86
CA LEU A 125 -4.11 2.27 5.76
C LEU A 125 -5.42 2.81 6.34
N THR A 126 -6.39 1.95 6.58
CA THR A 126 -7.61 2.31 7.31
C THR A 126 -7.35 2.34 8.82
N ALA A 127 -8.25 2.95 9.59
CA ALA A 127 -8.14 2.95 11.05
C ALA A 127 -8.14 1.52 11.62
N GLY A 128 -8.96 0.63 11.09
CA GLY A 128 -9.00 -0.77 11.51
C GLY A 128 -7.71 -1.52 11.20
N GLN A 129 -7.09 -1.27 10.04
CA GLN A 129 -5.79 -1.86 9.69
C GLN A 129 -4.68 -1.40 10.65
N GLU A 130 -4.65 -0.11 11.01
CA GLU A 130 -3.72 0.39 12.04
C GLU A 130 -3.92 -0.34 13.37
N MET A 131 -5.16 -0.51 13.82
CA MET A 131 -5.47 -1.24 15.06
C MET A 131 -5.04 -2.71 15.03
N VAL A 132 -5.02 -3.34 13.85
CA VAL A 132 -4.45 -4.69 13.69
C VAL A 132 -2.93 -4.66 13.87
N ILE A 133 -2.24 -3.66 13.31
CA ILE A 133 -0.78 -3.54 13.29
C ILE A 133 -0.22 -3.11 14.64
N ASP A 134 -0.80 -2.10 15.30
CA ASP A 134 -0.26 -1.44 16.51
C ASP A 134 0.25 -2.41 17.60
N PRO A 135 -0.51 -3.45 18.01
CA PRO A 135 -0.07 -4.37 19.04
C PRO A 135 0.82 -5.51 18.54
N MET A 136 1.08 -5.60 17.23
CA MET A 136 1.89 -6.70 16.66
C MET A 136 3.38 -6.55 16.98
N LYS A 137 4.09 -7.66 16.86
CA LYS A 137 5.54 -7.70 16.76
C LYS A 137 5.96 -8.17 15.37
N VAL A 138 7.08 -7.66 14.90
CA VAL A 138 7.68 -8.07 13.63
C VAL A 138 7.83 -9.60 13.57
N GLY A 139 7.48 -10.18 12.43
CA GLY A 139 7.38 -11.62 12.19
C GLY A 139 6.04 -12.24 12.61
N GLY A 140 5.12 -11.45 13.18
CA GLY A 140 3.79 -11.92 13.57
C GLY A 140 2.77 -11.88 12.44
N THR A 141 1.70 -12.67 12.60
CA THR A 141 0.53 -12.69 11.71
C THR A 141 -0.73 -12.57 12.54
N ARG A 142 -1.69 -11.76 12.09
CA ARG A 142 -3.03 -11.62 12.67
C ARG A 142 -4.10 -11.80 11.61
N LYS A 143 -5.15 -12.51 11.98
CA LYS A 143 -6.40 -12.54 11.25
C LYS A 143 -7.46 -11.82 12.08
N ALA A 144 -8.00 -10.75 11.55
CA ALA A 144 -8.93 -9.87 12.27
C ALA A 144 -10.17 -9.55 11.43
N VAL A 145 -11.31 -9.41 12.10
CA VAL A 145 -12.52 -8.83 11.50
C VAL A 145 -12.52 -7.34 11.78
N ILE A 146 -12.59 -6.55 10.73
CA ILE A 146 -12.59 -5.08 10.75
C ILE A 146 -13.98 -4.62 10.34
N PRO A 147 -14.75 -3.98 11.25
CA PRO A 147 -16.06 -3.46 10.90
C PRO A 147 -15.96 -2.26 9.95
N GLY A 148 -16.97 -2.10 9.12
CA GLY A 148 -17.02 -1.08 8.06
C GLY A 148 -16.78 0.34 8.55
N TRP A 149 -17.24 0.72 9.75
CA TRP A 149 -17.00 2.06 10.30
C TRP A 149 -15.53 2.33 10.67
N LEU A 150 -14.68 1.30 10.83
CA LEU A 150 -13.23 1.42 10.98
C LEU A 150 -12.48 1.25 9.66
N ASN A 151 -13.18 0.91 8.58
CA ASN A 151 -12.58 0.61 7.28
C ASN A 151 -12.62 1.80 6.32
N SER A 152 -12.41 3.01 6.87
CA SER A 152 -12.22 4.25 6.10
C SER A 152 -10.75 4.66 6.13
N ALA A 153 -10.19 4.96 4.97
CA ALA A 153 -8.81 5.46 4.85
C ALA A 153 -8.67 6.95 5.20
N THR A 154 -9.75 7.72 5.08
CA THR A 154 -9.71 9.19 5.17
C THR A 154 -10.20 9.74 6.51
N TYR A 155 -10.83 8.92 7.33
CA TYR A 155 -11.42 9.38 8.58
C TYR A 155 -10.74 8.76 9.80
N ARG A 156 -10.50 9.57 10.81
CA ARG A 156 -9.94 9.18 12.11
C ARG A 156 -10.75 9.80 13.24
N ALA A 157 -11.06 9.00 14.24
CA ALA A 157 -11.70 9.43 15.49
C ALA A 157 -11.00 8.77 16.69
N SER A 158 -11.17 9.34 17.86
CA SER A 158 -10.61 8.80 19.11
C SER A 158 -11.56 7.84 19.84
N THR A 159 -12.81 7.76 19.40
CA THR A 159 -13.86 6.94 20.03
C THR A 159 -14.62 6.13 18.99
N GLU A 160 -15.19 4.99 19.41
CA GLU A 160 -16.08 4.17 18.56
C GLU A 160 -17.28 4.98 18.10
N GLU A 161 -17.90 5.76 18.98
CA GLU A 161 -19.04 6.61 18.64
C GLU A 161 -18.70 7.62 17.54
N GLY A 162 -17.49 8.21 17.58
CA GLY A 162 -17.00 9.09 16.53
C GLY A 162 -16.96 8.39 15.17
N TYR A 163 -16.49 7.15 15.12
CA TYR A 163 -16.49 6.35 13.88
C TYR A 163 -17.90 5.97 13.43
N LEU A 164 -18.77 5.55 14.35
CA LEU A 164 -20.15 5.15 14.05
C LEU A 164 -21.00 6.30 13.48
N ASN A 165 -20.65 7.53 13.77
CA ASN A 165 -21.33 8.73 13.27
C ASN A 165 -20.76 9.30 11.97
N ASN A 166 -19.91 8.52 11.25
CA ASN A 166 -19.30 8.95 9.99
C ASN A 166 -19.49 7.93 8.87
N VAL A 167 -19.03 8.29 7.66
CA VAL A 167 -19.11 7.42 6.48
C VAL A 167 -18.37 6.12 6.73
N THR A 168 -18.99 5.00 6.38
CA THR A 168 -18.47 3.65 6.54
C THR A 168 -17.88 3.11 5.23
N GLY A 169 -16.90 2.21 5.37
CA GLY A 169 -16.54 1.22 4.35
C GLY A 169 -17.34 -0.06 4.49
N SER A 170 -16.90 -1.13 3.85
CA SER A 170 -17.43 -2.48 4.03
C SER A 170 -16.74 -3.20 5.18
N ASP A 171 -17.47 -4.10 5.84
CA ASP A 171 -16.86 -5.05 6.78
C ASP A 171 -15.86 -5.95 6.06
N ALA A 172 -14.77 -6.30 6.74
CA ALA A 172 -13.71 -7.08 6.12
C ALA A 172 -13.08 -8.06 7.13
N ILE A 173 -12.58 -9.18 6.61
CA ILE A 173 -11.69 -10.07 7.35
C ILE A 173 -10.31 -9.92 6.73
N MET A 174 -9.34 -9.49 7.51
CA MET A 174 -7.96 -9.27 7.05
C MET A 174 -7.02 -10.26 7.74
N THR A 175 -6.24 -10.99 6.93
CA THR A 175 -5.07 -11.73 7.40
C THR A 175 -3.84 -10.93 7.02
N LEU A 176 -3.10 -10.43 8.02
CA LEU A 176 -1.94 -9.55 7.84
C LEU A 176 -0.71 -10.16 8.50
N THR A 177 0.41 -10.17 7.76
CA THR A 177 1.75 -10.47 8.29
C THR A 177 2.58 -9.21 8.35
N LEU A 178 3.15 -8.91 9.51
CA LEU A 178 4.05 -7.78 9.72
C LEU A 178 5.50 -8.25 9.55
N HIS A 179 6.13 -7.84 8.43
CA HIS A 179 7.52 -8.21 8.11
C HIS A 179 8.53 -7.29 8.76
N ASP A 180 8.23 -5.99 8.86
CA ASP A 180 9.08 -4.99 9.52
C ASP A 180 8.30 -3.74 9.90
N VAL A 181 8.87 -2.92 10.80
CA VAL A 181 8.43 -1.55 11.06
C VAL A 181 9.62 -0.61 10.91
N ILE A 182 9.41 0.50 10.22
CA ILE A 182 10.49 1.34 9.73
C ILE A 182 10.35 2.74 10.32
N LYS A 183 11.38 3.16 11.04
CA LYS A 183 11.44 4.50 11.64
C LYS A 183 12.02 5.52 10.66
N ASP A 184 13.10 5.16 10.02
CA ASP A 184 13.80 5.97 9.00
C ASP A 184 13.83 5.18 7.69
N LEU A 185 12.98 5.58 6.75
CA LEU A 185 12.81 4.87 5.48
C LEU A 185 14.09 4.93 4.64
N THR A 186 14.77 6.06 4.63
CA THR A 186 15.99 6.24 3.86
C THR A 186 17.10 5.34 4.39
N ALA A 187 17.33 5.34 5.70
CA ALA A 187 18.31 4.45 6.33
C ALA A 187 17.99 2.97 6.08
N TRP A 188 16.72 2.57 6.16
CA TRP A 188 16.27 1.20 5.90
C TRP A 188 16.51 0.79 4.43
N GLN A 189 16.25 1.69 3.47
CA GLN A 189 16.51 1.43 2.05
C GLN A 189 18.01 1.33 1.75
N LEU A 190 18.83 2.22 2.32
CA LEU A 190 20.28 2.18 2.14
C LEU A 190 20.89 0.91 2.70
N ASP A 191 20.41 0.44 3.87
CA ASP A 191 20.80 -0.85 4.44
C ASP A 191 20.38 -2.03 3.53
N SER A 192 19.18 -1.97 2.97
CA SER A 192 18.68 -2.97 2.01
C SER A 192 19.52 -3.01 0.72
N ILE A 193 19.91 -1.84 0.20
CA ILE A 193 20.82 -1.74 -0.95
C ILE A 193 22.21 -2.28 -0.58
N SER A 194 22.73 -1.93 0.58
CA SER A 194 24.04 -2.41 1.06
C SER A 194 24.10 -3.93 1.18
N ARG A 195 23.05 -4.54 1.76
CA ARG A 195 22.92 -6.01 1.83
C ARG A 195 22.82 -6.63 0.43
N TYR A 196 22.06 -6.03 -0.47
CA TYR A 196 21.97 -6.46 -1.85
C TYR A 196 23.33 -6.43 -2.55
N LEU A 197 24.06 -5.31 -2.44
CA LEU A 197 25.37 -5.13 -3.05
C LEU A 197 26.38 -6.14 -2.50
N SER A 198 26.48 -6.31 -1.20
CA SER A 198 27.41 -7.27 -0.56
C SER A 198 27.13 -8.73 -0.91
N HIS A 199 25.87 -9.07 -1.22
CA HIS A 199 25.51 -10.41 -1.66
C HIS A 199 25.82 -10.67 -3.15
N HIS A 200 25.70 -9.65 -4.00
CA HIS A 200 25.79 -9.83 -5.46
C HIS A 200 27.15 -9.42 -6.05
N TYR A 201 27.93 -8.61 -5.34
CA TYR A 201 29.21 -8.10 -5.81
C TYR A 201 30.32 -8.41 -4.80
N PRO A 202 31.38 -9.16 -5.20
CA PRO A 202 32.45 -9.58 -4.29
C PRO A 202 33.35 -8.42 -3.86
N THR A 203 33.41 -7.36 -4.65
CA THR A 203 34.13 -6.14 -4.33
C THR A 203 33.18 -5.09 -3.80
N PRO A 204 33.50 -4.39 -2.69
CA PRO A 204 32.67 -3.31 -2.19
C PRO A 204 32.35 -2.27 -3.27
N VAL A 205 31.11 -1.83 -3.33
CA VAL A 205 30.63 -0.79 -4.25
C VAL A 205 30.34 0.45 -3.45
N ASP A 206 31.11 1.49 -3.71
CA ASP A 206 30.90 2.80 -3.08
C ASP A 206 29.78 3.57 -3.79
N SER A 207 29.04 4.38 -3.02
CA SER A 207 28.05 5.29 -3.61
C SER A 207 28.73 6.42 -4.35
N LEU A 208 28.32 6.70 -5.58
CA LEU A 208 28.78 7.88 -6.34
C LEU A 208 28.11 9.18 -5.85
N LYS A 209 26.85 9.06 -5.42
CA LYS A 209 26.09 10.10 -4.72
C LYS A 209 25.28 9.42 -3.63
N TYR A 210 24.80 10.17 -2.68
CA TYR A 210 23.97 9.63 -1.59
C TYR A 210 22.79 8.82 -2.14
N GLY A 211 22.78 7.53 -1.79
CA GLY A 211 21.74 6.59 -2.22
C GLY A 211 21.79 6.15 -3.68
N PHE A 212 22.83 6.53 -4.44
CA PHE A 212 23.02 6.12 -5.84
C PHE A 212 24.34 5.37 -6.01
N TYR A 213 24.28 4.20 -6.62
CA TYR A 213 25.40 3.27 -6.85
C TYR A 213 25.48 2.96 -8.34
N TYR A 214 26.70 2.92 -8.89
CA TYR A 214 26.95 2.54 -10.27
C TYR A 214 28.02 1.47 -10.34
N ILE A 215 27.77 0.41 -11.12
CA ILE A 215 28.69 -0.70 -11.32
C ILE A 215 28.87 -0.86 -12.84
N GLN A 216 30.07 -0.58 -13.33
CA GLN A 216 30.43 -0.86 -14.71
C GLN A 216 30.52 -2.37 -14.92
N THR A 217 29.75 -2.92 -15.86
CA THR A 217 29.73 -4.36 -16.18
C THR A 217 30.46 -4.66 -17.48
N GLN A 218 30.58 -3.67 -18.38
CA GLN A 218 31.38 -3.72 -19.59
C GLN A 218 31.98 -2.34 -19.87
N PRO A 219 33.29 -2.23 -20.15
CA PRO A 219 33.92 -0.97 -20.47
C PRO A 219 33.36 -0.35 -21.75
N PRO A 220 33.45 0.99 -21.90
CA PRO A 220 33.02 1.69 -23.12
C PRO A 220 33.80 1.24 -24.34
N THR A 221 33.17 1.31 -25.49
CA THR A 221 33.86 1.08 -26.78
C THR A 221 34.60 2.35 -27.27
N GLU A 222 34.12 3.50 -26.83
CA GLU A 222 34.70 4.80 -27.14
C GLU A 222 34.71 5.68 -25.88
N ASP A 223 35.75 6.47 -25.69
CA ASP A 223 35.88 7.43 -24.58
C ASP A 223 35.06 8.71 -24.86
N VAL A 224 33.77 8.55 -25.13
CA VAL A 224 32.84 9.62 -25.45
C VAL A 224 31.70 9.59 -24.44
N GLY A 225 31.65 10.65 -23.61
CA GLY A 225 30.52 10.95 -22.72
C GLY A 225 29.45 11.79 -23.40
N PHE A 226 28.33 12.00 -22.73
CA PHE A 226 27.20 12.75 -23.24
C PHE A 226 26.80 13.83 -22.22
N GLY A 227 26.35 14.98 -22.73
CA GLY A 227 25.95 16.13 -21.91
C GLY A 227 24.68 16.80 -22.41
N SER A 228 24.37 17.95 -21.85
CA SER A 228 23.16 18.72 -22.16
C SER A 228 23.01 18.96 -23.66
N GLY A 229 21.78 18.70 -24.15
CA GLY A 229 21.41 18.82 -25.56
C GLY A 229 21.75 17.60 -26.41
N ASP A 230 22.46 16.61 -25.88
CA ASP A 230 22.69 15.36 -26.59
C ASP A 230 21.46 14.47 -26.54
N LYS A 231 21.15 13.85 -27.67
CA LYS A 231 20.16 12.77 -27.80
C LYS A 231 20.88 11.43 -27.79
N VAL A 232 20.53 10.54 -26.87
CA VAL A 232 21.15 9.22 -26.76
C VAL A 232 20.12 8.10 -26.82
N TYR A 233 20.56 6.93 -27.20
CA TYR A 233 19.77 5.70 -27.23
C TYR A 233 20.34 4.69 -26.26
N VAL A 234 19.45 4.04 -25.48
CA VAL A 234 19.86 3.07 -24.46
C VAL A 234 18.98 1.83 -24.49
N ASN A 235 19.58 0.66 -24.35
CA ASN A 235 18.86 -0.53 -23.92
C ASN A 235 18.85 -0.58 -22.40
N TYR A 236 17.72 -0.99 -21.82
CA TYR A 236 17.63 -1.13 -20.37
C TYR A 236 16.74 -2.28 -19.92
N THR A 237 16.96 -2.71 -18.70
CA THR A 237 16.06 -3.59 -17.95
C THR A 237 15.95 -3.08 -16.53
N GLY A 238 14.74 -2.68 -16.14
CA GLY A 238 14.43 -2.22 -14.78
C GLY A 238 14.00 -3.38 -13.89
N ARG A 239 14.56 -3.43 -12.65
CA ARG A 239 14.29 -4.48 -11.67
C ARG A 239 14.08 -3.91 -10.28
N LEU A 240 13.28 -4.62 -9.49
CA LEU A 240 13.30 -4.49 -8.04
C LEU A 240 14.52 -5.25 -7.46
N LEU A 241 14.92 -4.96 -6.22
CA LEU A 241 16.06 -5.64 -5.59
C LEU A 241 15.84 -7.15 -5.37
N ASN A 242 14.58 -7.62 -5.36
CA ASN A 242 14.28 -9.05 -5.36
C ASN A 242 14.44 -9.73 -6.73
N GLY A 243 14.94 -9.01 -7.74
CA GLY A 243 15.19 -9.48 -9.10
C GLY A 243 13.99 -9.40 -10.05
N ARG A 244 12.77 -9.08 -9.57
CA ARG A 244 11.60 -8.97 -10.42
C ARG A 244 11.77 -7.85 -11.43
N VAL A 245 11.67 -8.19 -12.71
CA VAL A 245 11.66 -7.22 -13.81
C VAL A 245 10.32 -6.50 -13.82
N PHE A 246 10.36 -5.17 -13.91
CA PHE A 246 9.16 -4.35 -14.04
C PHE A 246 9.05 -3.67 -15.41
N ASP A 247 10.17 -3.48 -16.09
CA ASP A 247 10.20 -2.94 -17.46
C ASP A 247 11.49 -3.34 -18.20
N SER A 248 11.43 -3.33 -19.54
CA SER A 248 12.60 -3.53 -20.40
C SER A 248 12.34 -2.95 -21.79
N SER A 249 13.39 -2.43 -22.43
CA SER A 249 13.41 -2.08 -23.86
C SER A 249 13.67 -3.31 -24.74
N ILE A 250 14.00 -4.46 -24.16
CA ILE A 250 14.43 -5.67 -24.86
C ILE A 250 13.28 -6.69 -24.85
N ALA A 251 12.72 -7.01 -26.03
CA ALA A 251 11.56 -7.90 -26.18
C ALA A 251 11.77 -9.28 -25.55
N ASP A 252 12.93 -9.90 -25.77
CA ASP A 252 13.19 -11.24 -25.25
C ASP A 252 13.34 -11.25 -23.72
N THR A 253 13.92 -10.21 -23.14
CA THR A 253 13.95 -10.03 -21.69
C THR A 253 12.54 -9.88 -21.12
N ALA A 254 11.69 -9.09 -21.77
CA ALA A 254 10.30 -8.92 -21.36
C ALA A 254 9.49 -10.23 -21.42
N LYS A 255 9.71 -11.05 -22.48
CA LYS A 255 9.08 -12.37 -22.61
C LYS A 255 9.52 -13.34 -21.50
N VAL A 256 10.83 -13.44 -21.26
CA VAL A 256 11.38 -14.30 -20.20
C VAL A 256 10.89 -13.87 -18.83
N ALA A 257 10.78 -12.57 -18.59
CA ALA A 257 10.27 -12.01 -17.34
C ALA A 257 8.75 -12.11 -17.18
N GLY A 258 8.01 -12.52 -18.22
CA GLY A 258 6.55 -12.62 -18.20
C GLY A 258 5.83 -11.26 -18.21
N ILE A 259 6.49 -10.18 -18.65
CA ILE A 259 5.94 -8.81 -18.71
C ILE A 259 5.76 -8.32 -20.15
N TYR A 260 5.91 -9.22 -21.13
CA TYR A 260 5.73 -8.85 -22.53
C TYR A 260 4.30 -8.42 -22.82
N THR A 261 4.15 -7.27 -23.46
CA THR A 261 2.86 -6.72 -23.88
C THR A 261 2.82 -6.56 -25.39
N SER A 262 1.83 -7.17 -26.02
CA SER A 262 1.60 -7.01 -27.46
C SER A 262 1.26 -5.55 -27.77
N GLY A 263 1.90 -4.99 -28.80
CA GLY A 263 1.71 -3.60 -29.22
C GLY A 263 2.63 -2.59 -28.52
N LYS A 264 3.42 -2.99 -27.52
CA LYS A 264 4.54 -2.19 -27.02
C LYS A 264 5.71 -2.36 -28.00
N GLU A 265 6.29 -1.25 -28.42
CA GLU A 265 7.53 -1.25 -29.19
C GLU A 265 8.72 -1.53 -28.24
N TYR A 266 9.47 -2.58 -28.55
CA TYR A 266 10.66 -2.97 -27.80
C TYR A 266 11.88 -2.53 -28.60
N GLU A 267 12.29 -1.31 -28.40
CA GLU A 267 13.44 -0.68 -29.06
C GLU A 267 14.24 0.14 -28.05
N PRO A 268 15.48 0.55 -28.39
CA PRO A 268 16.26 1.41 -27.54
C PRO A 268 15.50 2.69 -27.19
N LEU A 269 15.47 3.02 -25.89
CA LEU A 269 14.86 4.24 -25.38
C LEU A 269 15.67 5.46 -25.85
N GLU A 270 14.99 6.41 -26.48
CA GLU A 270 15.55 7.70 -26.80
C GLU A 270 15.49 8.62 -25.56
N VAL A 271 16.61 9.21 -25.18
CA VAL A 271 16.72 10.12 -24.05
C VAL A 271 17.45 11.39 -24.49
N ASN A 272 16.84 12.55 -24.24
CA ASN A 272 17.54 13.84 -24.40
C ASN A 272 18.26 14.14 -23.08
N MET A 273 19.59 14.27 -23.15
CA MET A 273 20.41 14.56 -21.98
C MET A 273 20.26 16.01 -21.54
N ASP A 274 20.24 16.26 -20.23
CA ASP A 274 20.26 17.58 -19.62
C ASP A 274 21.29 17.63 -18.49
N ASP A 275 21.81 18.81 -18.19
CA ASP A 275 22.75 19.03 -17.08
C ASP A 275 22.04 18.98 -15.72
N ASP A 276 20.74 19.28 -15.67
CA ASP A 276 19.91 19.09 -14.48
C ASP A 276 19.19 17.74 -14.56
N TYR A 277 19.84 16.70 -14.05
CA TYR A 277 19.34 15.30 -14.02
C TYR A 277 17.95 15.11 -13.42
N LYS A 278 17.26 16.15 -13.01
CA LYS A 278 15.91 16.11 -12.44
C LYS A 278 14.82 16.22 -13.49
N GLU A 279 15.11 16.72 -14.68
CA GLU A 279 14.11 17.05 -15.71
C GLU A 279 14.31 16.32 -17.04
N ILE A 280 15.15 15.26 -17.07
CA ILE A 280 15.34 14.49 -18.30
C ILE A 280 14.05 13.72 -18.61
N ASN A 281 13.33 14.16 -19.64
CA ASN A 281 12.23 13.51 -20.36
C ASN A 281 11.66 12.24 -19.71
N ASP A 282 10.69 12.38 -18.83
CA ASP A 282 9.88 11.29 -18.28
C ASP A 282 10.66 10.12 -17.61
N VAL A 283 11.96 10.26 -17.37
CA VAL A 283 12.76 9.28 -16.65
C VAL A 283 13.04 9.73 -15.21
N VAL A 284 13.12 8.77 -14.29
CA VAL A 284 13.42 9.07 -12.88
C VAL A 284 14.86 9.53 -12.70
N SER A 285 15.10 10.39 -11.72
CA SER A 285 16.40 11.04 -11.46
C SER A 285 17.57 10.05 -11.33
N GLY A 286 17.33 8.88 -10.70
CA GLY A 286 18.35 7.83 -10.58
C GLY A 286 18.75 7.22 -11.92
N PHE A 287 17.80 7.08 -12.87
CA PHE A 287 18.12 6.61 -14.22
C PHE A 287 18.87 7.68 -15.00
N ALA A 288 18.48 8.94 -14.90
CA ALA A 288 19.20 10.07 -15.50
C ALA A 288 20.64 10.18 -14.99
N LEU A 289 20.86 10.04 -13.67
CA LEU A 289 22.20 9.95 -13.08
C LEU A 289 23.02 8.78 -13.64
N CYS A 290 22.39 7.63 -13.89
CA CYS A 290 23.05 6.48 -14.52
C CYS A 290 23.61 6.86 -15.90
N LEU A 291 22.78 7.47 -16.74
CA LEU A 291 23.19 7.85 -18.09
C LEU A 291 24.30 8.91 -18.09
N SER A 292 24.29 9.81 -17.14
CA SER A 292 25.29 10.91 -17.05
C SER A 292 26.72 10.44 -16.76
N VAL A 293 26.89 9.25 -16.21
CA VAL A 293 28.23 8.68 -15.91
C VAL A 293 28.67 7.66 -16.94
N MET A 294 27.80 7.28 -17.89
CA MET A 294 28.08 6.28 -18.91
C MET A 294 28.68 6.90 -20.18
N LYS A 295 29.49 6.10 -20.86
CA LYS A 295 30.11 6.42 -22.15
C LYS A 295 29.59 5.50 -23.24
N LYS A 296 29.86 5.83 -24.50
CA LYS A 296 29.40 5.06 -25.66
C LYS A 296 29.88 3.60 -25.62
N GLY A 297 28.93 2.68 -25.80
CA GLY A 297 29.17 1.23 -25.81
C GLY A 297 29.37 0.62 -24.42
N GLU A 298 29.24 1.41 -23.36
CA GLU A 298 29.35 0.96 -21.97
C GLU A 298 28.10 0.21 -21.52
N LYS A 299 28.30 -0.85 -20.70
CA LYS A 299 27.19 -1.47 -19.95
C LYS A 299 27.45 -1.27 -18.45
N GLY A 300 26.38 -0.98 -17.75
CA GLY A 300 26.43 -0.77 -16.32
C GLY A 300 25.14 -1.14 -15.62
N THR A 301 25.25 -1.32 -14.32
CA THR A 301 24.10 -1.46 -13.42
C THR A 301 24.06 -0.27 -12.50
N CYS A 302 22.96 0.44 -12.43
CA CYS A 302 22.72 1.42 -11.39
C CYS A 302 21.66 0.94 -10.39
N ILE A 303 21.86 1.29 -9.13
CA ILE A 303 20.97 0.97 -8.02
C ILE A 303 20.78 2.24 -7.21
N PHE A 304 19.53 2.55 -6.86
CA PHE A 304 19.23 3.75 -6.10
C PHE A 304 17.97 3.60 -5.24
N TYR A 305 17.91 4.43 -4.20
CA TYR A 305 16.77 4.45 -3.28
C TYR A 305 15.56 5.18 -3.90
N SER A 306 14.40 5.06 -3.26
CA SER A 306 13.13 5.49 -3.85
C SER A 306 13.04 6.99 -4.15
N ASP A 307 13.75 7.85 -3.42
CA ASP A 307 13.71 9.31 -3.66
C ASP A 307 14.35 9.72 -4.99
N LEU A 308 15.19 8.86 -5.56
CA LEU A 308 15.70 9.00 -6.92
C LEU A 308 14.85 8.22 -7.95
N GLY A 309 13.76 7.60 -7.49
CA GLY A 309 12.83 6.80 -8.27
C GLY A 309 11.41 7.35 -8.24
N TYR A 310 10.47 6.56 -7.73
CA TYR A 310 9.04 6.90 -7.70
C TYR A 310 8.55 7.31 -6.30
N GLU A 311 9.46 7.48 -5.35
CA GLU A 311 9.14 7.87 -3.97
C GLU A 311 8.01 7.01 -3.36
N GLY A 312 7.00 7.64 -2.77
CA GLY A 312 5.81 6.98 -2.20
C GLY A 312 4.73 6.60 -3.22
N THR A 313 5.00 6.73 -4.53
CA THR A 313 4.03 6.44 -5.58
C THR A 313 4.25 5.04 -6.16
N ALA A 314 3.23 4.19 -6.10
CA ALA A 314 3.27 2.91 -6.80
C ALA A 314 3.08 3.10 -8.32
N LYS A 315 3.84 2.35 -9.14
CA LYS A 315 3.77 2.38 -10.60
C LYS A 315 3.74 0.96 -11.16
N GLY A 316 2.54 0.45 -11.46
CA GLY A 316 2.38 -0.90 -12.00
C GLY A 316 3.05 -1.97 -11.13
N LEU A 317 4.13 -2.55 -11.59
CA LEU A 317 4.89 -3.60 -10.89
C LEU A 317 5.84 -3.04 -9.81
N ILE A 318 5.93 -1.73 -9.64
CA ILE A 318 6.80 -1.08 -8.66
C ILE A 318 5.96 -0.64 -7.47
N PRO A 319 6.10 -1.26 -6.29
CA PRO A 319 5.46 -0.78 -5.08
C PRO A 319 5.97 0.61 -4.68
N ALA A 320 5.17 1.34 -3.91
CA ALA A 320 5.62 2.56 -3.26
C ALA A 320 6.90 2.32 -2.43
N PHE A 321 7.77 3.31 -2.39
CA PHE A 321 9.01 3.29 -1.61
C PHE A 321 10.02 2.20 -2.01
N SER A 322 10.02 1.79 -3.28
CA SER A 322 10.92 0.74 -3.77
C SER A 322 12.26 1.30 -4.22
N PRO A 323 13.39 0.81 -3.70
CA PRO A 323 14.68 0.95 -4.36
C PRO A 323 14.66 0.26 -5.73
N LEU A 324 15.30 0.86 -6.71
CA LEU A 324 15.30 0.38 -8.08
C LEU A 324 16.71 0.00 -8.54
N ARG A 325 16.76 -0.99 -9.44
CA ARG A 325 17.95 -1.38 -10.19
C ARG A 325 17.66 -1.28 -11.68
N PHE A 326 18.60 -0.70 -12.44
CA PHE A 326 18.57 -0.75 -13.90
C PHE A 326 19.88 -1.32 -14.43
N ASP A 327 19.76 -2.29 -15.29
CA ASP A 327 20.84 -2.79 -16.14
C ASP A 327 20.74 -2.02 -17.47
N VAL A 328 21.78 -1.29 -17.85
CA VAL A 328 21.77 -0.31 -18.96
C VAL A 328 22.92 -0.57 -19.91
N GLU A 329 22.64 -0.44 -21.22
CA GLU A 329 23.63 -0.41 -22.31
C GLU A 329 23.49 0.91 -23.04
N MET A 330 24.56 1.73 -23.04
CA MET A 330 24.62 3.02 -23.72
C MET A 330 25.04 2.83 -25.17
N LEU A 331 24.11 2.97 -26.11
CA LEU A 331 24.40 2.84 -27.55
C LEU A 331 25.05 4.10 -28.12
N GLY A 332 24.73 5.27 -27.59
CA GLY A 332 25.21 6.56 -28.04
C GLY A 332 24.15 7.35 -28.80
N LYS A 333 24.59 8.23 -29.76
CA LYS A 333 23.69 9.13 -30.52
C LYS A 333 22.97 8.45 -31.68
N GLU A 334 23.26 7.18 -31.95
CA GLU A 334 22.65 6.37 -33.00
C GLU A 334 22.08 5.07 -32.41
N LYS A 335 20.99 4.55 -33.02
CA LYS A 335 20.35 3.29 -32.62
C LYS A 335 21.20 2.08 -33.01
#